data_c5bcf9b12ebbd3128171ceaa00d97d28
#
_entry.id   c5bcf9b12ebbd3128171ceaa00d97d28
#
_cell.length_a   1.000
_cell.length_b   1.000
_cell.length_c   1.000
_cell.angle_alpha   90.00
_cell.angle_beta   90.00
_cell.angle_gamma   90.00
#
_symmetry.space_group_name_H-M   'P 1'
#
loop_
_entity.id
_entity.type
_entity.pdbx_description
1 polymer ?
#
loop_
_entity_poly.entity_id
_entity_poly.type
_entity_poly.pdbx_seq_one_letter_code
_entity_poly.pdbx_strand_id
1 'polypeptide(L)'
;MSYNFKETMNKPERLAPGHRMCAGCGGTIAVRNVLRGLHEGDKAVIGNATGCLEVSTFTYPYTAWEDSYIHNAFENAGATLSGVEGAYKALKRKGKLQDTNYKFITFGG
;
A
#
# COMPACT_ATOMS: atom_id res chain seq x y z
N MET A 1 11.52 8.22 -15.09
CA MET A 1 10.11 8.60 -15.16
C MET A 1 9.90 9.89 -14.38
N SER A 2 9.41 10.93 -15.03
CA SER A 2 9.23 12.23 -14.39
C SER A 2 7.83 12.32 -13.78
N TYR A 3 7.73 13.03 -12.66
CA TYR A 3 6.47 13.36 -12.03
C TYR A 3 5.69 14.32 -12.91
N ASN A 4 4.46 13.99 -13.24
CA ASN A 4 3.58 14.84 -14.03
C ASN A 4 2.36 15.22 -13.20
N PHE A 5 2.23 16.50 -12.87
CA PHE A 5 1.18 16.99 -12.00
C PHE A 5 -0.23 16.76 -12.58
N LYS A 6 -0.39 16.96 -13.89
CA LYS A 6 -1.70 16.77 -14.54
C LYS A 6 -2.14 15.30 -14.51
N GLU A 7 -1.24 14.40 -14.78
CA GLU A 7 -1.54 12.95 -14.70
C GLU A 7 -1.85 12.54 -13.26
N THR A 8 -1.07 13.05 -12.33
CA THR A 8 -1.24 12.71 -10.91
C THR A 8 -2.58 13.19 -10.37
N MET A 9 -3.03 14.39 -10.78
CA MET A 9 -4.32 14.91 -10.37
C MET A 9 -5.50 14.04 -10.82
N ASN A 10 -5.38 13.41 -11.97
CA ASN A 10 -6.46 12.62 -12.54
C ASN A 10 -6.47 11.16 -12.12
N LYS A 11 -5.47 10.73 -11.36
CA LYS A 11 -5.43 9.35 -10.86
C LYS A 11 -6.46 9.14 -9.77
N PRO A 12 -7.11 7.95 -9.74
CA PRO A 12 -8.05 7.65 -8.67
C PRO A 12 -7.34 7.54 -7.32
N GLU A 13 -8.04 7.90 -6.27
CA GLU A 13 -7.53 7.81 -4.91
C GLU A 13 -7.56 6.35 -4.45
N ARG A 14 -6.42 5.84 -3.96
CA ARG A 14 -6.31 4.47 -3.46
C ARG A 14 -6.42 4.35 -1.95
N LEU A 15 -6.40 5.48 -1.25
CA LEU A 15 -6.71 5.53 0.18
C LEU A 15 -8.08 6.15 0.33
N ALA A 16 -9.05 5.37 0.76
CA ALA A 16 -10.42 5.81 0.88
C ALA A 16 -10.55 6.92 1.94
N PRO A 17 -11.44 7.89 1.76
CA PRO A 17 -11.73 8.86 2.80
C PRO A 17 -12.38 8.18 4.01
N GLY A 18 -12.37 8.87 5.15
CA GLY A 18 -12.96 8.34 6.37
C GLY A 18 -11.95 7.71 7.33
N HIS A 19 -10.68 7.72 6.98
CA HIS A 19 -9.62 7.35 7.93
C HIS A 19 -9.54 8.38 9.06
N ARG A 20 -8.92 8.01 10.18
CA ARG A 20 -8.86 8.85 11.37
C ARG A 20 -7.51 9.54 11.56
N MET A 21 -6.80 9.78 10.47
CA MET A 21 -5.55 10.55 10.53
C MET A 21 -5.84 12.00 10.84
N CYS A 22 -4.87 12.65 11.50
CA CYS A 22 -5.00 14.07 11.85
C CYS A 22 -5.10 14.95 10.60
N ALA A 23 -5.84 16.05 10.72
CA ALA A 23 -5.90 17.05 9.64
C ALA A 23 -4.50 17.60 9.35
N GLY A 24 -4.09 17.59 8.09
CA GLY A 24 -2.76 18.06 7.68
C GLY A 24 -1.61 17.12 8.05
N CYS A 25 -1.91 15.88 8.44
CA CYS A 25 -0.86 14.92 8.81
C CYS A 25 0.06 14.61 7.62
N GLY A 26 1.36 14.82 7.80
CA GLY A 26 2.35 14.52 6.77
C GLY A 26 2.39 13.05 6.36
N GLY A 27 2.07 12.14 7.28
CA GLY A 27 2.00 10.72 6.99
C GLY A 27 0.95 10.38 5.95
N THR A 28 -0.25 10.95 6.09
CA THR A 28 -1.33 10.75 5.11
C THR A 28 -0.96 11.32 3.76
N ILE A 29 -0.38 12.51 3.74
CA ILE A 29 0.05 13.16 2.51
C ILE A 29 1.10 12.30 1.80
N ALA A 30 2.07 11.79 2.54
CA ALA A 30 3.12 10.95 1.99
C ALA A 30 2.56 9.65 1.40
N VAL A 31 1.67 8.98 2.12
CA VAL A 31 1.03 7.74 1.65
C VAL A 31 0.25 7.97 0.36
N ARG A 32 -0.55 9.03 0.30
CA ARG A 32 -1.31 9.36 -0.90
C ARG A 32 -0.39 9.60 -2.10
N ASN A 33 0.71 10.31 -1.88
CA ASN A 33 1.67 10.56 -2.95
C ASN A 33 2.37 9.28 -3.42
N VAL A 34 2.73 8.40 -2.50
CA VAL A 34 3.32 7.09 -2.85
C VAL A 34 2.34 6.28 -3.70
N LEU A 35 1.08 6.19 -3.28
CA LEU A 35 0.07 5.42 -4.01
C LEU A 35 -0.23 6.04 -5.38
N ARG A 36 -0.19 7.36 -5.49
CA ARG A 36 -0.35 8.04 -6.78
C ARG A 36 0.83 7.84 -7.72
N GLY A 37 1.97 7.42 -7.20
CA GLY A 37 3.12 7.04 -8.02
C GLY A 37 2.93 5.75 -8.80
N LEU A 38 1.94 4.95 -8.45
CA LEU A 38 1.64 3.71 -9.16
C LEU A 38 1.01 4.00 -10.52
N HIS A 39 1.36 3.17 -11.50
CA HIS A 39 0.77 3.27 -12.83
C HIS A 39 -0.62 2.67 -12.86
N GLU A 40 -1.40 3.06 -13.86
CA GLU A 40 -2.69 2.42 -14.12
C GLU A 40 -2.48 0.94 -14.42
N GLY A 41 -3.27 0.10 -13.78
CA GLY A 41 -3.13 -1.35 -13.90
C GLY A 41 -2.15 -1.99 -12.91
N ASP A 42 -1.32 -1.20 -12.23
CA ASP A 42 -0.49 -1.72 -11.15
C ASP A 42 -1.36 -2.10 -9.96
N LYS A 43 -1.05 -3.25 -9.37
CA LYS A 43 -1.67 -3.68 -8.12
C LYS A 43 -0.65 -3.57 -7.00
N ALA A 44 -1.09 -3.13 -5.84
CA ALA A 44 -0.22 -2.99 -4.69
C ALA A 44 -0.55 -4.04 -3.62
N VAL A 45 0.49 -4.51 -2.96
CA VAL A 45 0.38 -5.27 -1.73
C VAL A 45 1.08 -4.46 -0.66
N ILE A 46 0.32 -4.04 0.33
CA ILE A 46 0.78 -3.09 1.33
C ILE A 46 0.95 -3.80 2.67
N GLY A 47 2.15 -3.70 3.23
CA GLY A 47 2.42 -4.13 4.59
C GLY A 47 2.65 -2.90 5.45
N ASN A 48 1.99 -2.85 6.60
CA ASN A 48 2.07 -1.70 7.48
C ASN A 48 2.39 -2.16 8.89
N ALA A 49 3.41 -1.55 9.48
CA ALA A 49 3.75 -1.79 10.87
C ALA A 49 2.76 -1.07 11.78
N THR A 50 2.58 -1.58 12.99
CA THR A 50 1.72 -0.94 13.97
C THR A 50 2.21 0.46 14.28
N GLY A 51 1.33 1.44 14.16
CA GLY A 51 1.62 2.84 14.38
C GLY A 51 0.41 3.69 14.05
N CYS A 52 0.58 5.02 14.01
CA CYS A 52 -0.52 5.93 13.71
C CYS A 52 -1.17 5.64 12.37
N LEU A 53 -0.38 5.37 11.35
CA LEU A 53 -0.90 5.09 10.02
C LEU A 53 -1.75 3.81 10.00
N GLU A 54 -1.28 2.78 10.67
CA GLU A 54 -2.00 1.52 10.75
C GLU A 54 -3.32 1.67 11.51
N VAL A 55 -3.25 2.19 12.73
CA VAL A 55 -4.42 2.23 13.61
C VAL A 55 -5.49 3.20 13.11
N SER A 56 -5.10 4.26 12.42
CA SER A 56 -6.03 5.28 11.93
C SER A 56 -6.70 4.91 10.61
N THR A 57 -6.13 3.97 9.86
CA THR A 57 -6.69 3.52 8.58
C THR A 57 -7.49 2.23 8.70
N PHE A 58 -7.57 1.71 9.90
CA PHE A 58 -8.26 0.47 10.19
C PHE A 58 -9.25 0.68 11.33
N THR A 59 -10.52 0.43 11.06
CA THR A 59 -11.58 0.40 12.07
C THR A 59 -12.42 -0.83 11.78
N TYR A 60 -12.19 -1.89 12.55
CA TYR A 60 -12.88 -3.15 12.31
C TYR A 60 -14.40 -2.96 12.22
N PRO A 61 -15.09 -3.53 11.24
CA PRO A 61 -14.58 -4.41 10.17
C PRO A 61 -14.19 -3.67 8.87
N TYR A 62 -13.94 -2.38 8.91
CA TYR A 62 -13.66 -1.53 7.74
C TYR A 62 -12.17 -1.25 7.59
N THR A 63 -11.75 -0.91 6.38
CA THR A 63 -10.40 -0.46 6.08
C THR A 63 -10.46 0.68 5.06
N ALA A 64 -9.51 1.61 5.17
CA ALA A 64 -9.36 2.70 4.19
C ALA A 64 -8.54 2.28 2.97
N TRP A 65 -7.87 1.14 3.02
CA TRP A 65 -7.00 0.68 1.95
C TRP A 65 -7.79 -0.06 0.87
N GLU A 66 -7.64 0.37 -0.36
CA GLU A 66 -8.31 -0.25 -1.52
C GLU A 66 -7.46 -1.32 -2.18
N ASP A 67 -6.19 -1.40 -1.83
CA ASP A 67 -5.28 -2.45 -2.29
C ASP A 67 -5.18 -3.56 -1.25
N SER A 68 -4.52 -4.65 -1.59
CA SER A 68 -4.26 -5.73 -0.63
C SER A 68 -3.41 -5.20 0.52
N TYR A 69 -3.81 -5.49 1.75
CA TYR A 69 -3.22 -4.90 2.93
C TYR A 69 -2.95 -5.96 3.99
N ILE A 70 -1.78 -5.91 4.61
CA ILE A 70 -1.40 -6.80 5.69
C ILE A 70 -1.03 -5.97 6.91
N HIS A 71 -1.74 -6.21 8.00
CA HIS A 71 -1.45 -5.61 9.30
C HIS A 71 -0.31 -6.38 9.98
N ASN A 72 0.65 -5.66 10.52
CA ASN A 72 1.84 -6.23 11.16
C ASN A 72 2.07 -5.62 12.52
N ALA A 73 2.91 -6.28 13.32
CA ALA A 73 3.39 -5.70 14.56
C ALA A 73 4.37 -4.55 14.30
N PHE A 74 4.83 -3.90 15.34
CA PHE A 74 5.66 -2.70 15.24
C PHE A 74 6.92 -2.88 14.41
N GLU A 75 7.50 -4.07 14.38
CA GLU A 75 8.85 -4.30 13.88
C GLU A 75 8.95 -5.17 12.64
N ASN A 76 7.86 -5.81 12.20
CA ASN A 76 7.97 -6.91 11.24
C ASN A 76 7.34 -6.68 9.85
N ALA A 77 6.95 -5.45 9.52
CA ALA A 77 6.33 -5.17 8.22
C ALA A 77 7.27 -5.50 7.05
N GLY A 78 8.52 -5.06 7.13
CA GLY A 78 9.50 -5.34 6.08
C GLY A 78 9.77 -6.83 5.90
N ALA A 79 9.92 -7.56 7.00
CA ALA A 79 10.14 -9.00 6.96
C ALA A 79 8.94 -9.73 6.37
N THR A 80 7.72 -9.33 6.75
CA THR A 80 6.49 -9.93 6.23
C THR A 80 6.39 -9.72 4.72
N LEU A 81 6.62 -8.51 4.23
CA LEU A 81 6.55 -8.22 2.80
C LEU A 81 7.66 -8.92 2.01
N SER A 82 8.83 -9.08 2.60
CA SER A 82 9.91 -9.87 1.98
C SER A 82 9.47 -11.30 1.73
N GLY A 83 8.80 -11.92 2.72
CA GLY A 83 8.24 -13.26 2.59
C GLY A 83 7.13 -13.34 1.54
N VAL A 84 6.24 -12.36 1.54
CA VAL A 84 5.13 -12.31 0.57
C VAL A 84 5.68 -12.16 -0.87
N GLU A 85 6.65 -11.29 -1.07
CA GLU A 85 7.28 -11.13 -2.38
C GLU A 85 7.98 -12.40 -2.84
N GLY A 86 8.70 -13.07 -1.93
CA GLY A 86 9.33 -14.34 -2.22
C GLY A 86 8.33 -15.41 -2.64
N ALA A 87 7.22 -15.51 -1.92
CA ALA A 87 6.12 -16.43 -2.26
C ALA A 87 5.50 -16.11 -3.62
N TYR A 88 5.27 -14.82 -3.90
CA TYR A 88 4.75 -14.38 -5.20
C TYR A 88 5.67 -14.81 -6.34
N LYS A 89 6.97 -14.55 -6.20
CA LYS A 89 7.94 -14.93 -7.22
C LYS A 89 8.01 -16.43 -7.43
N ALA A 90 7.93 -17.21 -6.34
CA ALA A 90 7.93 -18.66 -6.42
C ALA A 90 6.70 -19.21 -7.14
N LEU A 91 5.51 -18.70 -6.80
CA LEU A 91 4.27 -19.12 -7.44
C LEU A 91 4.23 -18.73 -8.91
N LYS A 92 4.77 -17.56 -9.26
CA LYS A 92 4.87 -17.11 -10.63
C LYS A 92 5.77 -18.05 -11.46
N ARG A 93 6.92 -18.46 -10.90
CA ARG A 93 7.82 -19.40 -11.56
C ARG A 93 7.17 -20.76 -11.78
N LYS A 94 6.31 -21.18 -10.86
CA LYS A 94 5.56 -22.43 -10.97
C LYS A 94 4.36 -22.36 -11.89
N GLY A 95 4.10 -21.19 -12.46
CA GLY A 95 2.97 -20.97 -13.37
C GLY A 95 1.61 -20.98 -12.70
N LYS A 96 1.55 -20.83 -11.38
CA LYS A 96 0.29 -20.85 -10.62
C LYS A 96 -0.37 -19.48 -10.51
N LEU A 97 0.35 -18.40 -10.84
CA LEU A 97 -0.19 -17.03 -10.84
C LEU A 97 -0.05 -16.41 -12.22
N GLN A 98 -1.02 -15.56 -12.54
CA GLN A 98 -0.96 -14.76 -13.75
C GLN A 98 0.14 -13.70 -13.65
N ASP A 99 0.71 -13.33 -14.79
CA ASP A 99 1.73 -12.28 -14.83
C ASP A 99 1.04 -10.92 -14.71
N THR A 100 1.02 -10.40 -13.50
CA THR A 100 0.42 -9.11 -13.15
C THR A 100 1.48 -8.24 -12.51
N ASN A 101 1.44 -6.94 -12.76
CA ASN A 101 2.37 -6.00 -12.15
C ASN A 101 1.96 -5.69 -10.72
N TYR A 102 2.54 -6.44 -9.77
CA TYR A 102 2.38 -6.18 -8.35
C TYR A 102 3.52 -5.32 -7.83
N LYS A 103 3.20 -4.35 -7.02
CA LYS A 103 4.16 -3.53 -6.28
C LYS A 103 4.01 -3.85 -4.79
N PHE A 104 5.11 -4.17 -4.16
CA PHE A 104 5.13 -4.49 -2.73
C PHE A 104 5.64 -3.28 -1.97
N ILE A 105 4.79 -2.69 -1.15
CA ILE A 105 5.07 -1.42 -0.47
C ILE A 105 4.96 -1.64 1.03
N THR A 106 5.98 -1.21 1.76
CA THR A 106 6.01 -1.31 3.22
C THR A 106 6.08 0.07 3.84
N PHE A 107 5.24 0.32 4.82
CA PHE A 107 5.31 1.52 5.64
C PHE A 107 5.77 1.13 7.05
N GLY A 108 6.84 1.73 7.52
CA GLY A 108 7.51 1.35 8.77
C GLY A 108 7.17 2.22 9.97
N GLY A 109 6.14 3.00 9.89
CA GLY A 109 5.79 3.82 11.05
C GLY A 109 4.80 4.88 10.78
#